data_3d76e93580acef66c80588da48419ea8
#
_entry.id   3d76e93580acef66c80588da48419ea8
#
_cell.length_a   1.000
_cell.length_b   1.000
_cell.length_c   1.000
_cell.angle_alpha   90.00
_cell.angle_beta   90.00
_cell.angle_gamma   90.00
#
_symmetry.space_group_name_H-M   'P 1'
#
loop_
_entity.id
_entity.type
_entity.pdbx_description
1 polymer ?
#
loop_
_entity_poly.entity_id
_entity_poly.type
_entity_poly.pdbx_seq_one_letter_code
_entity_poly.pdbx_strand_id
1 'polypeptide(L)'
;MTFLDTSALVGALLEKHPQHAACLRALQESEHPITDAHALAETFATLTGFYKVPSEAAAELTLGLKASVQVDPLPLADYETAISEARQRGIMGGGIYDSLHATFARRKGAKRVVTRNPSHFAHTAPDLDLVVP
;
A
#
# COMPACT_ATOMS: atom_id res chain seq x y z
N MET A 1 13.67 -4.65 3.18
CA MET A 1 12.61 -3.66 2.88
C MET A 1 11.27 -4.33 2.70
N THR A 2 10.28 -3.78 3.34
CA THR A 2 8.90 -4.29 3.29
C THR A 2 7.98 -3.19 2.79
N PHE A 3 7.24 -3.43 1.72
CA PHE A 3 6.23 -2.50 1.21
C PHE A 3 4.91 -2.72 1.96
N LEU A 4 4.29 -1.63 2.41
CA LEU A 4 2.96 -1.68 3.03
C LEU A 4 1.92 -1.10 2.07
N ASP A 5 0.96 -1.96 1.71
CA ASP A 5 -0.19 -1.59 0.89
C ASP A 5 -1.20 -0.76 1.69
N THR A 6 -1.99 0.04 0.98
CA THR A 6 -3.07 0.88 1.55
C THR A 6 -3.95 0.12 2.53
N SER A 7 -4.35 -1.10 2.20
CA SER A 7 -5.22 -1.91 3.06
C SER A 7 -4.61 -2.20 4.43
N ALA A 8 -3.31 -2.45 4.48
CA ALA A 8 -2.58 -2.66 5.72
C ALA A 8 -2.37 -1.35 6.49
N LEU A 9 -2.10 -0.25 5.78
CA LEU A 9 -1.95 1.08 6.38
C LEU A 9 -3.25 1.54 7.03
N VAL A 10 -4.38 1.39 6.35
CA VAL A 10 -5.70 1.71 6.91
C VAL A 10 -5.98 0.90 8.17
N GLY A 11 -5.73 -0.40 8.13
CA GLY A 11 -5.90 -1.27 9.30
C GLY A 11 -5.04 -0.84 10.48
N ALA A 12 -3.78 -0.46 10.22
CA ALA A 12 -2.87 -0.01 11.26
C ALA A 12 -3.27 1.34 11.88
N LEU A 13 -3.92 2.21 11.13
CA LEU A 13 -4.34 3.54 11.59
C LEU A 13 -5.70 3.56 12.29
N LEU A 14 -6.62 2.70 11.88
CA LEU A 14 -8.02 2.74 12.33
C LEU A 14 -8.25 1.77 13.49
N GLU A 15 -8.32 2.26 14.72
CA GLU A 15 -8.50 1.44 15.92
C GLU A 15 -9.73 0.53 15.85
N LYS A 16 -10.79 0.98 15.19
CA LYS A 16 -12.05 0.21 15.05
C LYS A 16 -11.97 -0.86 13.95
N HIS A 17 -10.89 -0.88 13.18
CA HIS A 17 -10.72 -1.89 12.14
C HIS A 17 -10.59 -3.29 12.77
N PRO A 18 -11.31 -4.33 12.26
CA PRO A 18 -11.26 -5.68 12.83
C PRO A 18 -9.85 -6.25 12.94
N GLN A 19 -8.96 -5.85 12.03
CA GLN A 19 -7.57 -6.32 11.98
C GLN A 19 -6.56 -5.26 12.44
N HIS A 20 -7.01 -4.26 13.23
CA HIS A 20 -6.13 -3.18 13.67
C HIS A 20 -4.88 -3.70 14.37
N ALA A 21 -5.03 -4.56 15.37
CA ALA A 21 -3.90 -5.09 16.13
C ALA A 21 -2.91 -5.85 15.25
N ALA A 22 -3.42 -6.65 14.30
CA ALA A 22 -2.58 -7.43 13.39
C ALA A 22 -1.85 -6.53 12.38
N CYS A 23 -2.54 -5.54 11.82
CA CYS A 23 -1.94 -4.59 10.88
C CYS A 23 -0.90 -3.71 11.57
N LEU A 24 -1.19 -3.22 12.76
CA LEU A 24 -0.25 -2.41 13.54
C LEU A 24 1.01 -3.20 13.88
N ARG A 25 0.84 -4.45 14.31
CA ARG A 25 1.96 -5.34 14.58
C ARG A 25 2.80 -5.58 13.33
N ALA A 26 2.15 -5.86 12.20
CA ALA A 26 2.86 -6.08 10.94
C ALA A 26 3.68 -4.85 10.52
N LEU A 27 3.14 -3.63 10.73
CA LEU A 27 3.89 -2.39 10.50
C LEU A 27 5.10 -2.29 11.42
N GLN A 28 4.89 -2.52 12.74
CA GLN A 28 5.94 -2.39 13.75
C GLN A 28 7.08 -3.42 13.57
N GLU A 29 6.74 -4.62 13.11
CA GLU A 29 7.69 -5.70 12.89
C GLU A 29 8.35 -5.66 11.50
N SER A 30 7.88 -4.78 10.62
CA SER A 30 8.42 -4.65 9.27
C SER A 30 9.82 -4.09 9.28
N GLU A 31 10.72 -4.78 8.61
CA GLU A 31 12.08 -4.30 8.37
C GLU A 31 12.06 -3.25 7.27
N HIS A 32 12.55 -2.04 7.57
CA HIS A 32 12.56 -0.91 6.65
C HIS A 32 11.20 -0.71 5.93
N PRO A 33 10.15 -0.36 6.68
CA PRO A 33 8.82 -0.20 6.08
C PRO A 33 8.79 0.97 5.10
N ILE A 34 8.33 0.70 3.88
CA ILE A 34 8.20 1.68 2.81
C ILE A 34 6.79 1.66 2.22
N THR A 35 6.39 2.78 1.67
CA THR A 35 5.20 2.87 0.80
C THR A 35 5.40 4.00 -0.21
N ASP A 36 4.55 4.06 -1.22
CA ASP A 36 4.59 5.16 -2.17
C ASP A 36 3.60 6.28 -1.82
N ALA A 37 3.81 7.45 -2.39
CA ALA A 37 2.96 8.62 -2.12
C ALA A 37 1.50 8.42 -2.57
N HIS A 38 1.26 7.56 -3.57
CA HIS A 38 -0.11 7.26 -4.01
C HIS A 38 -0.89 6.50 -2.92
N ALA A 39 -0.21 5.62 -2.17
CA ALA A 39 -0.81 4.94 -1.04
C ALA A 39 -1.27 5.89 0.07
N LEU A 40 -0.62 7.04 0.25
CA LEU A 40 -1.13 8.08 1.16
C LEU A 40 -2.48 8.62 0.71
N ALA A 41 -2.61 8.94 -0.58
CA ALA A 41 -3.87 9.44 -1.14
C ALA A 41 -4.98 8.39 -1.02
N GLU A 42 -4.68 7.14 -1.32
CA GLU A 42 -5.64 6.04 -1.18
C GLU A 42 -6.04 5.80 0.29
N THR A 43 -5.09 5.91 1.21
CA THR A 43 -5.34 5.78 2.66
C THR A 43 -6.30 6.87 3.13
N PHE A 44 -6.04 8.12 2.78
CA PHE A 44 -6.94 9.24 3.09
C PHE A 44 -8.33 9.01 2.48
N ALA A 45 -8.39 8.64 1.20
CA ALA A 45 -9.65 8.39 0.52
C ALA A 45 -10.47 7.27 1.17
N THR A 46 -9.82 6.20 1.60
CA THR A 46 -10.48 5.07 2.28
C THR A 46 -10.98 5.47 3.67
N LEU A 47 -10.16 6.18 4.45
CA LEU A 47 -10.55 6.64 5.78
C LEU A 47 -11.76 7.57 5.71
N THR A 48 -11.78 8.52 4.79
CA THR A 48 -12.86 9.49 4.67
C THR A 48 -14.07 8.95 3.92
N GLY A 49 -13.86 8.24 2.82
CA GLY A 49 -14.93 7.79 1.94
C GLY A 49 -15.66 6.55 2.44
N PHE A 50 -14.93 5.54 2.88
CA PHE A 50 -15.51 4.28 3.35
C PHE A 50 -15.82 4.31 4.85
N TYR A 51 -14.82 4.67 5.67
CA TYR A 51 -14.97 4.65 7.14
C TYR A 51 -15.55 5.94 7.72
N LYS A 52 -15.78 6.96 6.90
CA LYS A 52 -16.40 8.23 7.30
C LYS A 52 -15.62 8.96 8.40
N VAL A 53 -14.33 8.79 8.44
CA VAL A 53 -13.46 9.55 9.34
C VAL A 53 -13.46 11.02 8.89
N PRO A 54 -13.64 11.99 9.79
CA PRO A 54 -13.56 13.41 9.42
C PRO A 54 -12.23 13.75 8.75
N SER A 55 -12.25 14.61 7.74
CA SER A 55 -11.07 14.94 6.94
C SER A 55 -9.87 15.41 7.75
N GLU A 56 -10.09 16.20 8.80
CA GLU A 56 -9.02 16.68 9.67
C GLU A 56 -8.33 15.52 10.40
N ALA A 57 -9.10 14.64 10.99
CA ALA A 57 -8.57 13.46 11.67
C ALA A 57 -7.88 12.50 10.71
N ALA A 58 -8.48 12.27 9.53
CA ALA A 58 -7.89 11.42 8.50
C ALA A 58 -6.55 12.00 7.99
N ALA A 59 -6.46 13.31 7.85
CA ALA A 59 -5.22 13.99 7.46
C ALA A 59 -4.12 13.78 8.51
N GLU A 60 -4.44 13.96 9.79
CA GLU A 60 -3.48 13.71 10.88
C GLU A 60 -2.98 12.27 10.87
N LEU A 61 -3.89 11.30 10.80
CA LEU A 61 -3.55 9.88 10.77
C LEU A 61 -2.66 9.54 9.56
N THR A 62 -3.08 9.97 8.38
CA THR A 62 -2.37 9.65 7.12
C THR A 62 -0.99 10.27 7.08
N LEU A 63 -0.87 11.56 7.38
CA LEU A 63 0.41 12.25 7.37
C LEU A 63 1.32 11.78 8.51
N GLY A 64 0.76 11.33 9.61
CA GLY A 64 1.49 10.73 10.72
C GLY A 64 2.24 9.45 10.36
N LEU A 65 1.83 8.75 9.30
CA LEU A 65 2.53 7.55 8.81
C LEU A 65 4.01 7.81 8.50
N LYS A 66 4.36 9.03 8.08
CA LYS A 66 5.74 9.40 7.74
C LYS A 66 6.72 9.25 8.91
N ALA A 67 6.23 9.19 10.14
CA ALA A 67 7.06 8.93 11.31
C ALA A 67 7.49 7.46 11.42
N SER A 68 6.75 6.53 10.81
CA SER A 68 6.96 5.09 10.93
C SER A 68 7.25 4.40 9.60
N VAL A 69 6.91 5.02 8.49
CA VAL A 69 7.04 4.46 7.14
C VAL A 69 7.76 5.44 6.24
N GLN A 70 8.77 4.99 5.52
CA GLN A 70 9.38 5.80 4.47
C GLN A 70 8.40 5.94 3.30
N VAL A 71 8.07 7.17 2.93
CA VAL A 71 7.15 7.46 1.84
C VAL A 71 7.91 8.16 0.72
N ASP A 72 7.93 7.56 -0.45
CA ASP A 72 8.60 8.12 -1.62
C ASP A 72 7.61 8.36 -2.78
N PRO A 73 7.85 9.35 -3.63
CA PRO A 73 7.02 9.59 -4.79
C PRO A 73 7.14 8.47 -5.83
N LEU A 74 6.10 8.32 -6.64
CA LEU A 74 6.14 7.47 -7.84
C LEU A 74 6.72 8.27 -9.00
N PRO A 75 7.90 7.91 -9.52
CA PRO A 75 8.42 8.55 -10.71
C PRO A 75 7.63 8.15 -11.95
N LEU A 76 7.66 8.98 -12.99
CA LEU A 76 6.98 8.69 -14.26
C LEU A 76 7.34 7.31 -14.81
N ALA A 77 8.59 6.89 -14.66
CA ALA A 77 9.04 5.58 -15.12
C ALA A 77 8.26 4.42 -14.51
N ASP A 78 7.81 4.52 -13.27
CA ASP A 78 7.00 3.47 -12.64
C ASP A 78 5.61 3.37 -13.29
N TYR A 79 4.99 4.51 -13.64
CA TYR A 79 3.74 4.53 -14.39
C TYR A 79 3.90 3.91 -15.79
N GLU A 80 4.95 4.29 -16.50
CA GLU A 80 5.24 3.77 -17.82
C GLU A 80 5.45 2.26 -17.79
N THR A 81 6.20 1.75 -16.82
CA THR A 81 6.41 0.31 -16.61
C THR A 81 5.10 -0.41 -16.34
N ALA A 82 4.34 0.06 -15.35
CA ALA A 82 3.08 -0.58 -14.95
C ALA A 82 2.08 -0.61 -16.11
N ILE A 83 1.93 0.48 -16.85
CA ILE A 83 1.01 0.58 -17.99
C ILE A 83 1.46 -0.33 -19.14
N SER A 84 2.75 -0.35 -19.46
CA SER A 84 3.26 -1.17 -20.55
C SER A 84 3.16 -2.67 -20.28
N GLU A 85 3.25 -3.09 -19.02
CA GLU A 85 3.15 -4.49 -18.60
C GLU A 85 1.71 -4.96 -18.34
N ALA A 86 0.74 -4.04 -18.30
CA ALA A 86 -0.63 -4.33 -17.90
C ALA A 86 -1.26 -5.46 -18.74
N ARG A 87 -1.05 -5.45 -20.05
CA ARG A 87 -1.60 -6.47 -20.95
C ARG A 87 -1.08 -7.86 -20.62
N GLN A 88 0.22 -8.01 -20.40
CA GLN A 88 0.86 -9.30 -20.11
C GLN A 88 0.40 -9.86 -18.76
N ARG A 89 0.10 -8.98 -17.82
CA ARG A 89 -0.32 -9.35 -16.46
C ARG A 89 -1.83 -9.46 -16.32
N GLY A 90 -2.59 -9.21 -17.38
CA GLY A 90 -4.06 -9.25 -17.33
C GLY A 90 -4.67 -8.14 -16.48
N ILE A 91 -4.02 -6.97 -16.41
CA ILE A 91 -4.45 -5.86 -15.58
C ILE A 91 -5.44 -4.98 -16.35
N MET A 92 -6.57 -4.69 -15.71
CA MET A 92 -7.61 -3.80 -16.24
C MET A 92 -8.13 -2.86 -15.16
N GLY A 93 -8.56 -1.66 -15.55
CA GLY A 93 -9.20 -0.70 -14.64
C GLY A 93 -8.35 -0.38 -13.42
N GLY A 94 -8.97 -0.46 -12.25
CA GLY A 94 -8.32 -0.13 -10.96
C GLY A 94 -7.16 -1.01 -10.56
N GLY A 95 -6.98 -2.16 -11.21
CA GLY A 95 -5.82 -3.03 -10.98
C GLY A 95 -4.49 -2.37 -11.29
N ILE A 96 -4.49 -1.28 -12.07
CA ILE A 96 -3.27 -0.52 -12.36
C ILE A 96 -2.66 0.09 -11.09
N TYR A 97 -3.46 0.43 -10.10
CA TYR A 97 -2.97 1.02 -8.85
C TYR A 97 -2.12 -0.01 -8.07
N ASP A 98 -2.57 -1.26 -8.00
CA ASP A 98 -1.79 -2.34 -7.37
C ASP A 98 -0.52 -2.65 -8.18
N SER A 99 -0.59 -2.54 -9.50
CA SER A 99 0.59 -2.65 -10.38
C SER A 99 1.61 -1.55 -10.12
N LEU A 100 1.16 -0.32 -9.86
CA LEU A 100 2.04 0.80 -9.48
C LEU A 100 2.77 0.50 -8.17
N HIS A 101 2.04 0.04 -7.16
CA HIS A 101 2.62 -0.34 -5.87
C HIS A 101 3.65 -1.47 -6.04
N ALA A 102 3.32 -2.50 -6.81
CA ALA A 102 4.23 -3.60 -7.08
C ALA A 102 5.48 -3.15 -7.85
N THR A 103 5.33 -2.29 -8.85
CA THR A 103 6.42 -1.73 -9.62
C THR A 103 7.36 -0.92 -8.73
N PHE A 104 6.80 -0.06 -7.89
CA PHE A 104 7.56 0.71 -6.91
C PHE A 104 8.31 -0.22 -5.94
N ALA A 105 7.62 -1.21 -5.37
CA ALA A 105 8.23 -2.14 -4.43
C ALA A 105 9.43 -2.86 -5.03
N ARG A 106 9.32 -3.35 -6.27
CA ARG A 106 10.42 -4.00 -6.99
C ARG A 106 11.58 -3.06 -7.22
N ARG A 107 11.30 -1.85 -7.69
CA ARG A 107 12.35 -0.86 -7.98
C ARG A 107 13.12 -0.48 -6.72
N LYS A 108 12.45 -0.42 -5.57
CA LYS A 108 13.08 -0.15 -4.27
C LYS A 108 13.81 -1.36 -3.69
N GLY A 109 13.63 -2.53 -4.27
CA GLY A 109 14.24 -3.77 -3.77
C GLY A 109 13.49 -4.43 -2.62
N ALA A 110 12.21 -4.07 -2.42
CA ALA A 110 11.37 -4.74 -1.45
C ALA A 110 11.14 -6.19 -1.87
N LYS A 111 11.24 -7.10 -0.91
CA LYS A 111 11.01 -8.54 -1.11
C LYS A 111 9.64 -8.97 -0.62
N ARG A 112 8.99 -8.14 0.16
CA ARG A 112 7.78 -8.46 0.89
C ARG A 112 6.76 -7.35 0.74
N VAL A 113 5.49 -7.73 0.60
CA VAL A 113 4.34 -6.82 0.58
C VAL A 113 3.40 -7.21 1.71
N VAL A 114 3.07 -6.28 2.57
CA VAL A 114 2.04 -6.45 3.61
C VAL A 114 0.72 -5.91 3.07
N THR A 115 -0.27 -6.77 2.90
CA THR A 115 -1.57 -6.41 2.32
C THR A 115 -2.70 -7.23 2.93
N ARG A 116 -3.88 -6.62 3.05
CA ARG A 116 -5.12 -7.33 3.40
C ARG A 116 -5.82 -7.93 2.17
N ASN A 117 -5.33 -7.59 0.97
CA ASN A 117 -5.92 -8.00 -0.31
C ASN A 117 -4.91 -8.78 -1.16
N PRO A 118 -4.49 -9.99 -0.73
CA PRO A 118 -3.46 -10.74 -1.45
C PRO A 118 -3.84 -11.06 -2.89
N SER A 119 -5.14 -11.23 -3.18
CA SER A 119 -5.62 -11.47 -4.54
C SER A 119 -5.31 -10.32 -5.51
N HIS A 120 -5.26 -9.08 -5.02
CA HIS A 120 -4.91 -7.92 -5.82
C HIS A 120 -3.45 -7.96 -6.32
N PHE A 121 -2.59 -8.64 -5.57
CA PHE A 121 -1.16 -8.76 -5.90
C PHE A 121 -0.82 -10.08 -6.61
N ALA A 122 -1.76 -11.01 -6.76
CA ALA A 122 -1.50 -12.30 -7.38
C ALA A 122 -0.99 -12.18 -8.82
N HIS A 123 -1.51 -11.21 -9.59
CA HIS A 123 -1.11 -10.95 -10.97
C HIS A 123 -0.02 -9.87 -11.08
N THR A 124 0.03 -8.93 -10.15
CA THR A 124 0.94 -7.78 -10.20
C THR A 124 2.28 -8.05 -9.53
N ALA A 125 2.31 -8.93 -8.54
CA ALA A 125 3.51 -9.20 -7.75
C ALA A 125 3.68 -10.70 -7.41
N PRO A 126 3.64 -11.61 -8.39
CA PRO A 126 3.79 -13.05 -8.12
C PRO A 126 5.18 -13.42 -7.60
N ASP A 127 6.14 -12.54 -7.77
CA ASP A 127 7.54 -12.68 -7.36
C ASP A 127 7.83 -12.14 -5.95
N LEU A 128 6.86 -11.47 -5.31
CA LEU A 128 7.02 -10.89 -3.98
C LEU A 128 6.34 -11.76 -2.93
N ASP A 129 6.94 -11.81 -1.75
CA ASP A 129 6.37 -12.51 -0.60
C ASP A 129 5.21 -11.70 -0.01
N LEU A 130 4.01 -12.26 -0.02
CA LEU A 130 2.81 -11.59 0.48
C LEU A 130 2.55 -11.95 1.93
N VAL A 131 2.48 -10.96 2.79
CA VAL A 131 2.14 -11.09 4.21
C VAL A 131 0.74 -10.52 4.44
N VAL A 132 -0.14 -11.34 4.96
CA VAL A 132 -1.54 -10.96 5.25
C VAL A 132 -1.72 -10.86 6.76
N PRO A 133 -1.77 -9.65 7.30
CA PRO A 133 -1.97 -9.45 8.74
C PRO A 133 -3.40 -9.73 9.19
#